data_eec3976e673f1b125dc009a74f68cc09
#
_entry.id   eec3976e673f1b125dc009a74f68cc09
#
_cell.length_a   1.000
_cell.length_b   1.000
_cell.length_c   1.000
_cell.angle_alpha   90.00
_cell.angle_beta   90.00
_cell.angle_gamma   90.00
#
_symmetry.space_group_name_H-M   'P 1'
#
loop_
_entity.id
_entity.type
_entity.pdbx_description
1 polymer ?
#
loop_
_entity_poly.entity_id
_entity_poly.type
_entity_poly.pdbx_seq_one_letter_code
_entity_poly.pdbx_strand_id
1 'polypeptide(L)' 'MSEDLLVMKNTTYKFNNLATAKSFAARCEKMMGILMGDDSKYWVVCMADFKRGLRAGYEAI' A
#
# COMPACT_ATOMS: atom_id res chain seq x y z
N MET A 1 19.00 -11.66 -2.49
CA MET A 1 18.76 -10.28 -2.73
C MET A 1 17.83 -9.75 -1.74
N SER A 2 18.44 -9.11 -0.86
CA SER A 2 17.68 -8.60 0.26
C SER A 2 16.72 -7.52 -0.15
N GLU A 3 17.01 -6.85 -1.21
CA GLU A 3 16.17 -5.77 -1.63
C GLU A 3 14.77 -6.22 -1.99
N ASP A 4 14.58 -7.52 -2.05
CA ASP A 4 13.27 -8.02 -2.41
C ASP A 4 12.26 -7.83 -1.33
N LEU A 5 12.69 -7.50 -0.14
CA LEU A 5 11.77 -7.45 0.97
C LEU A 5 10.60 -6.55 0.70
N LEU A 6 10.81 -5.46 -0.01
CA LEU A 6 9.74 -4.53 -0.18
C LEU A 6 9.66 -4.01 -1.58
N VAL A 7 9.81 -4.91 -2.50
CA VAL A 7 9.71 -4.51 -3.89
C VAL A 7 8.25 -4.35 -4.24
N MET A 8 7.86 -3.14 -4.54
CA MET A 8 6.52 -2.86 -5.02
C MET A 8 6.58 -2.85 -6.53
N LYS A 9 5.97 -3.82 -7.15
CA LYS A 9 6.04 -3.95 -8.60
C LYS A 9 5.14 -3.01 -9.33
N ASN A 10 4.20 -2.42 -8.63
CA ASN A 10 3.29 -1.45 -9.22
C ASN A 10 3.43 -0.14 -8.50
N THR A 11 2.80 0.88 -9.03
CA THR A 11 2.89 2.20 -8.44
C THR A 11 2.29 2.21 -7.04
N THR A 12 3.00 2.84 -6.12
CA THR A 12 2.51 3.02 -4.77
C THR A 12 2.08 4.46 -4.63
N TYR A 13 0.84 4.67 -4.18
CA TYR A 13 0.31 6.00 -3.96
C TYR A 13 0.31 6.27 -2.46
N LYS A 14 1.02 7.31 -2.05
CA LYS A 14 1.19 7.61 -0.63
C LYS A 14 0.37 8.82 -0.24
N PHE A 15 -0.30 8.73 0.88
CA PHE A 15 -1.17 9.80 1.37
C PHE A 15 -0.87 10.05 2.84
N ASN A 16 -1.03 11.30 3.25
CA ASN A 16 -0.86 11.66 4.66
C ASN A 16 -2.13 11.45 5.45
N ASN A 17 -3.24 11.22 4.79
CA ASN A 17 -4.55 11.18 5.43
C ASN A 17 -5.28 9.92 5.02
N LEU A 18 -5.81 9.21 6.02
CA LEU A 18 -6.48 7.96 5.74
C LEU A 18 -7.75 8.16 4.92
N ALA A 19 -8.49 9.20 5.20
CA ALA A 19 -9.71 9.46 4.45
C ALA A 19 -9.42 9.66 2.97
N THR A 20 -8.35 10.39 2.68
CA THR A 20 -7.95 10.62 1.30
C THR A 20 -7.52 9.31 0.64
N ALA A 21 -6.76 8.50 1.37
CA ALA A 21 -6.31 7.22 0.85
C ALA A 21 -7.50 6.32 0.54
N LYS A 22 -8.48 6.27 1.43
CA LYS A 22 -9.67 5.45 1.21
C LYS A 22 -10.48 5.96 0.02
N SER A 23 -10.61 7.26 -0.11
CA SER A 23 -11.33 7.83 -1.24
C SER A 23 -10.66 7.48 -2.55
N PHE A 24 -9.33 7.57 -2.56
CA PHE A 24 -8.58 7.23 -3.75
C PHE A 24 -8.77 5.75 -4.10
N ALA A 25 -8.64 4.89 -3.12
CA ALA A 25 -8.77 3.45 -3.34
C ALA A 25 -10.17 3.10 -3.84
N ALA A 26 -11.18 3.79 -3.33
CA ALA A 26 -12.56 3.51 -3.72
C ALA A 26 -12.83 3.90 -5.17
N ARG A 27 -12.06 4.86 -5.69
CA ARG A 27 -12.27 5.30 -7.08
C ARG A 27 -11.46 4.50 -8.07
N CYS A 28 -10.55 3.66 -7.60
CA CYS A 28 -9.78 2.83 -8.50
C CYS A 28 -10.66 1.73 -9.07
N GLU A 29 -10.44 1.41 -10.34
CA GLU A 29 -11.20 0.35 -10.96
C GLU A 29 -10.83 -1.01 -10.40
N LYS A 30 -9.57 -1.17 -10.02
CA LYS A 30 -9.10 -2.41 -9.45
C LYS A 30 -9.20 -2.33 -7.94
N MET A 31 -9.34 -3.50 -7.34
CA MET A 31 -9.32 -3.56 -5.89
C MET A 31 -7.95 -3.19 -5.38
N MET A 32 -7.91 -2.28 -4.43
CA MET A 32 -6.65 -1.79 -3.87
C MET A 32 -6.63 -2.05 -2.38
N GLY A 33 -5.41 -2.16 -1.84
CA GLY A 33 -5.25 -2.29 -0.40
C GLY A 33 -4.55 -1.07 0.15
N ILE A 34 -4.72 -0.82 1.43
CA ILE A 34 -4.06 0.30 2.11
C ILE A 34 -3.18 -0.25 3.20
N LEU A 35 -1.91 0.13 3.17
CA LEU A 35 -0.94 -0.27 4.16
C LEU A 35 -0.46 0.95 4.92
N MET A 36 -0.10 0.75 6.18
CA MET A 36 0.58 1.77 6.95
C MET A 36 2.06 1.65 6.67
N GLY A 37 2.62 2.63 5.99
CA GLY A 37 4.03 2.63 5.68
C GLY A 37 4.88 2.98 6.88
N ASP A 38 6.17 2.70 6.77
CA ASP A 38 7.10 3.00 7.84
C ASP A 38 7.49 4.47 7.87
N ASP A 39 6.99 5.24 6.91
CA ASP A 39 7.18 6.69 6.89
C ASP A 39 5.96 7.41 7.43
N SER A 40 5.08 6.70 8.11
CA SER A 40 3.86 7.24 8.70
C SER A 40 2.85 7.72 7.67
N LYS A 41 2.94 7.20 6.48
CA LYS A 41 1.99 7.53 5.43
C LYS A 41 1.15 6.32 5.08
N TYR A 42 0.01 6.57 4.46
CA TYR A 42 -0.90 5.51 4.04
C TYR A 42 -0.59 5.19 2.59
N TRP A 43 -0.24 3.96 2.33
CA TRP A 43 0.17 3.52 1.00
C TRP A 43 -0.97 2.76 0.35
N VAL A 44 -1.45 3.27 -0.77
CA VAL A 44 -2.49 2.58 -1.54
C VAL A 44 -1.78 1.81 -2.63
N VAL A 45 -1.95 0.50 -2.62
CA VAL A 45 -1.24 -0.39 -3.54
C VAL A 45 -2.22 -1.42 -4.09
N CYS A 46 -1.85 -2.06 -5.19
CA CYS A 46 -2.68 -3.13 -5.73
C CYS A 46 -2.62 -4.32 -4.78
N MET A 47 -3.56 -5.26 -4.95
CA MET A 47 -3.65 -6.35 -4.00
C MET A 47 -2.41 -7.22 -3.97
N ALA A 48 -1.74 -7.39 -5.10
CA ALA A 48 -0.51 -8.18 -5.11
C ALA A 48 0.56 -7.53 -4.24
N ASP A 49 0.73 -6.21 -4.36
CA ASP A 49 1.70 -5.50 -3.55
C ASP A 49 1.24 -5.41 -2.11
N PHE A 50 -0.07 -5.34 -1.88
CA PHE A 50 -0.61 -5.36 -0.54
C PHE A 50 -0.19 -6.63 0.19
N LYS A 51 -0.30 -7.77 -0.46
CA LYS A 51 0.09 -9.03 0.14
C LYS A 51 1.59 -9.07 0.41
N ARG A 52 2.39 -8.52 -0.51
CA ARG A 52 3.82 -8.44 -0.30
C ARG A 52 4.14 -7.61 0.92
N GLY A 53 3.44 -6.49 1.07
CA GLY A 53 3.66 -5.61 2.22
C GLY A 53 3.35 -6.32 3.51
N LEU A 54 2.25 -7.07 3.56
CA LEU A 54 1.91 -7.81 4.76
C LEU A 54 2.98 -8.81 5.12
N ARG A 55 3.55 -9.48 4.12
CA ARG A 55 4.63 -10.43 4.37
C ARG A 55 5.88 -9.73 4.89
N ALA A 56 6.10 -8.50 4.46
CA ALA A 56 7.26 -7.74 4.89
C ALA A 56 7.08 -7.14 6.28
N GLY A 57 5.88 -7.25 6.85
CA GLY A 57 5.64 -6.77 8.19
C GLY A 57 4.86 -5.48 8.28
N TYR A 58 4.40 -4.95 7.16
CA TYR A 58 3.59 -3.75 7.20
C TYR A 58 2.17 -4.09 7.65
N GLU A 59 1.52 -3.13 8.25
CA GLU A 59 0.18 -3.34 8.77
C GLU A 59 -0.87 -2.92 7.78
N ALA A 60 -1.94 -3.69 7.70
CA ALA A 60 -3.09 -3.32 6.89
C ALA A 60 -3.97 -2.35 7.65
N ILE A 61 -4.59 -1.46 6.93
CA ILE A 61 -5.54 -0.53 7.51
C ILE A 61 -6.94 -1.11 7.45
#